data_47667d63cf48efbc6ca94e17508205ee
#
_entry.id   47667d63cf48efbc6ca94e17508205ee
#
_cell.length_a   1.000
_cell.length_b   1.000
_cell.length_c   1.000
_cell.angle_alpha   90.00
_cell.angle_beta   90.00
_cell.angle_gamma   90.00
#
_symmetry.space_group_name_H-M   'P 1'
#
loop_
_entity.id
_entity.type
_entity.pdbx_description
1 polymer ?
#
loop_
_entity_poly.entity_id
_entity_poly.type
_entity_poly.pdbx_seq_one_letter_code
_entity_poly.pdbx_strand_id
1 'polypeptide(L)'
;MSATTTTTQTQSEYTNNILRLFPEIATQDSDLAGYDEEQIRLMDEVCIVLDENDVPIGSASKKVCHLMENINKGLLHRAFSVFLFDSEDRLLLQQRATEKITFPDLWTNTCCSHPLGIPTETGATLPLAIEGVKRAAQRKLQQELGINPEQVP
;
A
#
# COMPACT_ATOMS: atom_id res chain seq x y z
N MET A 1 21.15 -6.94 31.40
CA MET A 1 19.94 -6.26 30.91
C MET A 1 20.35 -5.45 29.69
N SER A 2 20.13 -5.98 28.51
CA SER A 2 20.48 -5.32 27.24
C SER A 2 19.23 -4.64 26.69
N ALA A 3 19.26 -3.31 26.66
CA ALA A 3 18.16 -2.54 26.11
C ALA A 3 18.18 -2.62 24.58
N THR A 4 17.20 -3.28 24.00
CA THR A 4 16.98 -3.30 22.55
C THR A 4 16.40 -1.95 22.15
N THR A 5 17.23 -1.08 21.58
CA THR A 5 16.80 0.20 21.03
C THR A 5 16.06 -0.08 19.73
N THR A 6 14.74 -0.07 19.78
CA THR A 6 13.88 -0.10 18.58
C THR A 6 13.98 1.27 17.92
N THR A 7 14.78 1.38 16.86
CA THR A 7 14.88 2.60 16.06
C THR A 7 13.56 2.74 15.29
N THR A 8 12.70 3.63 15.75
CA THR A 8 11.52 4.07 14.99
C THR A 8 12.03 4.94 13.85
N GLN A 9 12.21 4.38 12.67
CA GLN A 9 12.50 5.17 11.47
C GLN A 9 11.31 6.07 11.19
N THR A 10 11.54 7.36 11.10
CA THR A 10 10.50 8.35 10.87
C THR A 10 10.15 8.43 9.39
N GLN A 11 8.93 8.83 9.05
CA GLN A 11 8.44 8.99 7.67
C GLN A 11 9.37 9.90 6.81
N SER A 12 10.05 10.85 7.45
CA SER A 12 11.07 11.72 6.85
C SER A 12 12.29 10.95 6.31
N GLU A 13 12.73 9.88 7.00
CA GLU A 13 13.90 9.09 6.55
C GLU A 13 13.57 8.25 5.32
N TYR A 14 12.35 7.73 5.20
CA TYR A 14 11.89 6.99 4.02
C TYR A 14 11.80 7.89 2.79
N THR A 15 11.21 9.09 2.93
CA THR A 15 11.09 10.06 1.84
C THR A 15 12.48 10.50 1.35
N ASN A 16 13.43 10.75 2.26
CA ASN A 16 14.79 11.13 1.90
C ASN A 16 15.54 10.02 1.13
N ASN A 17 15.27 8.75 1.45
CA ASN A 17 15.88 7.63 0.73
C ASN A 17 15.37 7.55 -0.72
N ILE A 18 14.10 7.71 -0.94
CA ILE A 18 13.50 7.69 -2.29
C ILE A 18 13.98 8.86 -3.14
N LEU A 19 14.07 10.07 -2.61
CA LEU A 19 14.61 11.23 -3.33
C LEU A 19 16.07 11.04 -3.73
N ARG A 20 16.85 10.28 -2.97
CA ARG A 20 18.23 9.93 -3.34
C ARG A 20 18.30 8.93 -4.49
N LEU A 21 17.38 7.96 -4.52
CA LEU A 21 17.32 6.92 -5.57
C LEU A 21 16.67 7.44 -6.85
N PHE A 22 15.72 8.33 -6.71
CA PHE A 22 14.96 8.93 -7.80
C PHE A 22 14.93 10.46 -7.64
N PRO A 23 16.03 11.16 -7.96
CA PRO A 23 16.13 12.61 -7.73
C PRO A 23 15.13 13.44 -8.55
N GLU A 24 14.57 12.86 -9.61
CA GLU A 24 13.58 13.52 -10.49
C GLU A 24 12.13 13.24 -10.11
N ILE A 25 11.88 12.57 -8.96
CA ILE A 25 10.53 12.30 -8.51
C ILE A 25 9.80 13.59 -8.16
N ALA A 26 8.61 13.75 -8.73
CA ALA A 26 7.69 14.80 -8.33
C ALA A 26 7.16 14.54 -6.92
N THR A 27 7.43 15.47 -6.00
CA THR A 27 6.89 15.46 -4.63
C THR A 27 5.76 16.47 -4.46
N GLN A 28 5.38 17.15 -5.54
CA GLN A 28 4.42 18.25 -5.49
C GLN A 28 3.07 17.79 -4.96
N ASP A 29 2.47 18.66 -4.18
CA ASP A 29 1.10 18.52 -3.73
C ASP A 29 0.16 18.53 -4.94
N SER A 30 -0.34 17.35 -5.34
CA SER A 30 -1.56 17.32 -6.12
C SER A 30 -2.64 18.00 -5.29
N ASP A 31 -3.37 18.91 -5.91
CA ASP A 31 -4.48 19.60 -5.24
C ASP A 31 -5.55 18.53 -4.89
N LEU A 32 -5.62 18.19 -3.60
CA LEU A 32 -6.62 17.29 -3.04
C LEU A 32 -7.77 18.09 -2.40
N ALA A 33 -7.85 19.39 -2.65
CA ALA A 33 -8.92 20.23 -2.13
C ALA A 33 -10.29 19.70 -2.61
N GLY A 34 -11.19 19.49 -1.68
CA GLY A 34 -12.55 19.02 -1.97
C GLY A 34 -12.76 17.51 -1.88
N TYR A 35 -11.70 16.72 -1.68
CA TYR A 35 -11.84 15.29 -1.35
C TYR A 35 -12.12 15.07 0.15
N ASP A 36 -12.63 13.90 0.47
CA ASP A 36 -12.86 13.46 1.84
C ASP A 36 -11.57 13.44 2.66
N GLU A 37 -11.60 13.97 3.89
CA GLU A 37 -10.42 14.13 4.75
C GLU A 37 -9.76 12.78 5.10
N GLU A 38 -10.54 11.72 5.27
CA GLU A 38 -10.00 10.38 5.52
C GLU A 38 -9.29 9.84 4.28
N GLN A 39 -9.86 10.05 3.09
CA GLN A 39 -9.22 9.66 1.84
C GLN A 39 -7.91 10.43 1.59
N ILE A 40 -7.87 11.72 1.94
CA ILE A 40 -6.64 12.53 1.89
C ILE A 40 -5.59 11.93 2.83
N ARG A 41 -5.94 11.63 4.08
CA ARG A 41 -5.03 11.03 5.06
C ARG A 41 -4.51 9.66 4.61
N LEU A 42 -5.34 8.86 3.95
CA LEU A 42 -4.92 7.57 3.40
C LEU A 42 -3.87 7.70 2.28
N MET A 43 -3.77 8.86 1.64
CA MET A 43 -2.72 9.11 0.63
C MET A 43 -1.32 9.32 1.25
N ASP A 44 -1.25 9.55 2.56
CA ASP A 44 0.02 9.63 3.31
C ASP A 44 0.52 8.25 3.77
N GLU A 45 -0.28 7.18 3.62
CA GLU A 45 0.19 5.82 3.86
C GLU A 45 1.46 5.54 3.04
N VAL A 46 2.41 4.83 3.65
CA VAL A 46 3.71 4.55 3.04
C VAL A 46 3.66 3.23 2.28
N CYS A 47 3.87 3.28 0.97
CA CYS A 47 4.00 2.11 0.10
C CYS A 47 5.45 1.63 0.03
N ILE A 48 5.65 0.34 -0.24
CA ILE A 48 6.95 -0.28 -0.46
C ILE A 48 7.38 0.00 -1.90
N VAL A 49 8.49 0.71 -2.08
CA VAL A 49 9.08 0.94 -3.40
C VAL A 49 10.01 -0.20 -3.75
N LEU A 50 9.93 -0.65 -4.99
CA LEU A 50 10.59 -1.83 -5.50
C LEU A 50 11.53 -1.50 -6.67
N ASP A 51 12.52 -2.36 -6.85
CA ASP A 51 13.22 -2.46 -8.13
C ASP A 51 12.46 -3.39 -9.11
N GLU A 52 13.00 -3.58 -10.31
CA GLU A 52 12.44 -4.42 -11.36
C GLU A 52 12.41 -5.92 -11.02
N ASN A 53 13.12 -6.34 -9.97
CA ASN A 53 13.19 -7.72 -9.48
C ASN A 53 12.29 -7.96 -8.25
N ASP A 54 11.35 -7.05 -7.95
CA ASP A 54 10.49 -7.09 -6.74
C ASP A 54 11.27 -7.00 -5.43
N VAL A 55 12.50 -6.44 -5.45
CA VAL A 55 13.29 -6.22 -4.23
C VAL A 55 12.93 -4.87 -3.63
N PRO A 56 12.59 -4.79 -2.33
CA PRO A 56 12.35 -3.53 -1.65
C PRO A 56 13.60 -2.65 -1.64
N ILE A 57 13.52 -1.47 -2.24
CA ILE A 57 14.62 -0.49 -2.29
C ILE A 57 14.36 0.77 -1.46
N GLY A 58 13.12 0.91 -0.96
CA GLY A 58 12.73 2.03 -0.12
C GLY A 58 11.22 2.08 0.09
N SER A 59 10.74 3.24 0.48
CA SER A 59 9.31 3.50 0.62
C SER A 59 8.98 4.96 0.32
N ALA A 60 7.77 5.21 -0.14
CA ALA A 60 7.26 6.54 -0.42
C ALA A 60 5.76 6.61 -0.09
N SER A 61 5.21 7.82 0.08
CA SER A 61 3.79 7.96 0.31
C SER A 61 2.98 7.40 -0.86
N LYS A 62 1.81 6.90 -0.57
CA LYS A 62 0.86 6.41 -1.58
C LYS A 62 0.60 7.47 -2.66
N LYS A 63 0.49 8.74 -2.25
CA LYS A 63 0.39 9.88 -3.16
C LYS A 63 1.52 9.90 -4.18
N VAL A 64 2.78 9.91 -3.72
CA VAL A 64 3.97 9.93 -4.58
C VAL A 64 4.01 8.71 -5.51
N CYS A 65 3.67 7.53 -5.00
CA CYS A 65 3.66 6.29 -5.77
C CYS A 65 2.59 6.23 -6.86
N HIS A 66 1.53 7.05 -6.76
CA HIS A 66 0.41 7.06 -7.72
C HIS A 66 0.41 8.26 -8.67
N LEU A 67 1.41 9.14 -8.60
CA LEU A 67 1.59 10.17 -9.61
C LEU A 67 2.05 9.52 -10.92
N MET A 68 1.30 9.71 -11.99
CA MET A 68 1.62 9.16 -13.32
C MET A 68 3.01 9.59 -13.80
N GLU A 69 3.43 10.81 -13.47
CA GLU A 69 4.77 11.29 -13.76
C GLU A 69 5.86 10.41 -13.14
N ASN A 70 5.67 9.96 -11.89
CA ASN A 70 6.62 9.10 -11.18
C ASN A 70 6.57 7.66 -11.72
N ILE A 71 5.37 7.15 -12.01
CA ILE A 71 5.18 5.84 -12.63
C ILE A 71 5.90 5.79 -13.99
N ASN A 72 5.75 6.83 -14.81
CA ASN A 72 6.41 6.94 -16.12
C ASN A 72 7.94 7.04 -16.02
N LYS A 73 8.47 7.47 -14.87
CA LYS A 73 9.91 7.48 -14.54
C LYS A 73 10.41 6.15 -13.95
N GLY A 74 9.57 5.14 -13.85
CA GLY A 74 9.93 3.81 -13.37
C GLY A 74 9.77 3.59 -11.87
N LEU A 75 9.04 4.46 -11.14
CA LEU A 75 8.74 4.23 -9.73
C LEU A 75 7.74 3.08 -9.60
N LEU A 76 8.24 1.94 -9.14
CA LEU A 76 7.41 0.76 -8.87
C LEU A 76 7.08 0.67 -7.38
N HIS A 77 5.88 0.20 -7.06
CA HIS A 77 5.49 -0.07 -5.68
C HIS A 77 4.64 -1.34 -5.59
N ARG A 78 4.70 -2.03 -4.44
CA ARG A 78 4.01 -3.30 -4.25
C ARG A 78 2.52 -3.08 -4.00
N ALA A 79 1.70 -3.85 -4.70
CA ALA A 79 0.26 -3.92 -4.51
C ALA A 79 -0.20 -5.37 -4.42
N PHE A 80 -1.42 -5.60 -3.98
CA PHE A 80 -2.06 -6.90 -3.97
C PHE A 80 -3.53 -6.83 -4.35
N SER A 81 -4.07 -7.96 -4.77
CA SER A 81 -5.50 -8.19 -4.98
C SER A 81 -5.94 -9.44 -4.23
N VAL A 82 -7.04 -9.34 -3.51
CA VAL A 82 -7.72 -10.47 -2.89
C VAL A 82 -8.90 -10.89 -3.75
N PHE A 83 -9.00 -12.19 -3.98
CA PHE A 83 -10.12 -12.84 -4.65
C PHE A 83 -10.75 -13.82 -3.67
N LEU A 84 -11.89 -13.46 -3.09
CA LEU A 84 -12.62 -14.30 -2.14
C LEU A 84 -13.78 -15.01 -2.86
N PHE A 85 -13.78 -16.32 -2.78
CA PHE A 85 -14.83 -17.15 -3.35
C PHE A 85 -15.67 -17.79 -2.24
N ASP A 86 -16.95 -17.99 -2.51
CA ASP A 86 -17.81 -18.80 -1.66
C ASP A 86 -17.72 -20.29 -2.03
N SER A 87 -18.53 -21.13 -1.33
CA SER A 87 -18.56 -22.57 -1.56
C SER A 87 -19.16 -23.00 -2.92
N GLU A 88 -19.71 -22.04 -3.68
CA GLU A 88 -20.27 -22.25 -5.02
C GLU A 88 -19.37 -21.62 -6.10
N ASP A 89 -18.12 -21.33 -5.79
CA ASP A 89 -17.12 -20.68 -6.68
C ASP A 89 -17.53 -19.30 -7.18
N ARG A 90 -18.39 -18.57 -6.46
CA ARG A 90 -18.78 -17.20 -6.81
C ARG A 90 -17.83 -16.21 -6.18
N LEU A 91 -17.22 -15.36 -6.99
CA LEU A 91 -16.32 -14.30 -6.54
C LEU A 91 -17.10 -13.17 -5.87
N LEU A 92 -16.66 -12.77 -4.66
CA LEU A 92 -17.15 -11.55 -4.02
C LEU A 92 -16.54 -10.32 -4.71
N LEU A 93 -17.39 -9.51 -5.32
CA LEU A 93 -17.05 -8.19 -5.84
C LEU A 93 -17.47 -7.10 -4.86
N GLN A 94 -16.75 -5.99 -4.84
CA GLN A 94 -17.18 -4.78 -4.13
C GLN A 94 -17.34 -3.60 -5.09
N GLN A 95 -18.29 -2.74 -4.81
CA GLN A 95 -18.37 -1.42 -5.42
C GLN A 95 -17.58 -0.43 -4.58
N ARG A 96 -16.67 0.28 -5.22
CA ARG A 96 -15.84 1.29 -4.54
C ARG A 96 -16.71 2.45 -4.08
N ALA A 97 -16.43 2.96 -2.88
CA ALA A 97 -17.17 4.10 -2.33
C ALA A 97 -17.00 5.36 -3.20
N THR A 98 -18.04 6.19 -3.23
CA THR A 98 -18.08 7.46 -4.00
C THR A 98 -16.98 8.43 -3.55
N GLU A 99 -16.57 8.37 -2.28
CA GLU A 99 -15.55 9.23 -1.68
C GLU A 99 -14.12 8.86 -2.09
N LYS A 100 -13.93 7.72 -2.77
CA LYS A 100 -12.57 7.27 -3.20
C LYS A 100 -11.98 8.26 -4.21
N ILE A 101 -10.72 8.64 -4.01
CA ILE A 101 -9.96 9.51 -4.92
C ILE A 101 -9.72 8.81 -6.27
N THR A 102 -9.48 7.49 -6.25
CA THR A 102 -9.20 6.70 -7.45
C THR A 102 -10.36 5.77 -7.77
N PHE A 103 -10.87 5.85 -8.98
CA PHE A 103 -11.92 4.97 -9.51
C PHE A 103 -13.16 4.86 -8.59
N PRO A 104 -13.79 5.98 -8.16
CA PRO A 104 -15.01 5.93 -7.37
C PRO A 104 -16.13 5.20 -8.11
N ASP A 105 -17.07 4.61 -7.37
CA ASP A 105 -18.27 3.91 -7.86
C ASP A 105 -18.05 2.72 -8.80
N LEU A 106 -16.80 2.39 -9.14
CA LEU A 106 -16.50 1.25 -10.01
C LEU A 106 -16.51 -0.07 -9.23
N TRP A 107 -16.93 -1.13 -9.91
CA TRP A 107 -16.83 -2.49 -9.40
C TRP A 107 -15.39 -2.99 -9.50
N THR A 108 -14.96 -3.74 -8.50
CA THR A 108 -13.63 -4.34 -8.42
C THR A 108 -13.69 -5.72 -7.77
N ASN A 109 -12.57 -6.46 -7.80
CA ASN A 109 -12.40 -7.69 -7.03
C ASN A 109 -12.54 -7.42 -5.52
N THR A 110 -12.53 -8.47 -4.72
CA THR A 110 -12.89 -8.43 -3.30
C THR A 110 -12.19 -7.33 -2.51
N CYS A 111 -10.87 -7.19 -2.66
CA CYS A 111 -10.09 -6.11 -2.05
C CYS A 111 -8.80 -5.87 -2.84
N CYS A 112 -8.49 -4.61 -3.14
CA CYS A 112 -7.24 -4.20 -3.76
C CYS A 112 -6.57 -3.13 -2.90
N SER A 113 -5.30 -3.33 -2.54
CA SER A 113 -4.57 -2.36 -1.72
C SER A 113 -3.06 -2.55 -1.82
N HIS A 114 -2.34 -1.96 -0.89
CA HIS A 114 -0.89 -1.96 -0.81
C HIS A 114 -0.43 -2.48 0.56
N PRO A 115 0.63 -3.32 0.61
CA PRO A 115 1.36 -3.52 1.86
C PRO A 115 2.01 -2.20 2.27
N LEU A 116 2.05 -1.93 3.56
CA LEU A 116 2.70 -0.74 4.10
C LEU A 116 4.23 -0.94 4.14
N GLY A 117 4.97 0.15 3.99
CA GLY A 117 6.42 0.20 4.16
C GLY A 117 6.85 0.11 5.63
N ILE A 118 6.30 -0.87 6.37
CA ILE A 118 6.60 -1.14 7.77
C ILE A 118 7.24 -2.53 7.93
N PRO A 119 8.02 -2.78 9.00
CA PRO A 119 8.75 -4.04 9.16
C PRO A 119 7.89 -5.31 9.05
N THR A 120 6.63 -5.25 9.47
CA THR A 120 5.71 -6.40 9.46
C THR A 120 5.12 -6.72 8.08
N GLU A 121 5.14 -5.77 7.14
CA GLU A 121 4.54 -5.92 5.81
C GLU A 121 5.58 -5.86 4.67
N THR A 122 6.79 -5.33 4.90
CA THR A 122 7.80 -5.13 3.85
C THR A 122 8.42 -6.44 3.35
N GLY A 123 9.04 -7.22 4.22
CA GLY A 123 9.71 -8.48 3.87
C GLY A 123 10.91 -8.32 2.91
N ALA A 124 12.12 -8.60 3.41
CA ALA A 124 13.37 -8.47 2.63
C ALA A 124 13.67 -9.69 1.72
N THR A 125 12.94 -10.78 1.87
CA THR A 125 13.05 -12.00 1.04
C THR A 125 11.67 -12.39 0.55
N LEU A 126 11.59 -13.16 -0.54
CA LEU A 126 10.31 -13.59 -1.09
C LEU A 126 9.37 -14.25 -0.07
N PRO A 127 9.81 -15.20 0.78
CA PRO A 127 8.92 -15.76 1.82
C PRO A 127 8.41 -14.69 2.80
N LEU A 128 9.26 -13.78 3.25
CA LEU A 128 8.86 -12.70 4.16
C LEU A 128 7.95 -11.68 3.47
N ALA A 129 8.16 -11.42 2.18
CA ALA A 129 7.30 -10.56 1.39
C ALA A 129 5.89 -11.16 1.24
N ILE A 130 5.79 -12.46 0.99
CA ILE A 130 4.50 -13.19 0.94
C ILE A 130 3.76 -13.05 2.28
N GLU A 131 4.44 -13.29 3.40
CA GLU A 131 3.86 -13.11 4.72
C GLU A 131 3.44 -11.66 4.99
N GLY A 132 4.22 -10.69 4.52
CA GLY A 132 3.88 -9.26 4.60
C GLY A 132 2.59 -8.93 3.82
N VAL A 133 2.47 -9.45 2.60
CA VAL A 133 1.25 -9.27 1.78
C VAL A 133 0.04 -9.93 2.41
N LYS A 134 0.16 -11.13 3.00
CA LYS A 134 -0.93 -11.79 3.73
C LYS A 134 -1.43 -10.93 4.90
N ARG A 135 -0.51 -10.39 5.72
CA ARG A 135 -0.88 -9.48 6.82
C ARG A 135 -1.57 -8.23 6.33
N ALA A 136 -1.08 -7.63 5.25
CA ALA A 136 -1.71 -6.48 4.62
C ALA A 136 -3.12 -6.81 4.10
N ALA A 137 -3.30 -7.97 3.47
CA ALA A 137 -4.59 -8.46 2.99
C ALA A 137 -5.58 -8.65 4.14
N GLN A 138 -5.18 -9.32 5.21
CA GLN A 138 -6.00 -9.51 6.42
C GLN A 138 -6.42 -8.15 7.02
N ARG A 139 -5.46 -7.22 7.18
CA ARG A 139 -5.73 -5.86 7.66
C ARG A 139 -6.77 -5.13 6.80
N LYS A 140 -6.64 -5.22 5.49
CA LYS A 140 -7.55 -4.52 4.55
C LYS A 140 -8.91 -5.19 4.45
N LEU A 141 -8.99 -6.50 4.48
CA LEU A 141 -10.26 -7.22 4.53
C LEU A 141 -11.07 -6.85 5.78
N GLN A 142 -10.41 -6.70 6.92
CA GLN A 142 -11.06 -6.24 8.14
C GLN A 142 -11.53 -4.78 8.02
N GLN A 143 -10.69 -3.89 7.49
CA GLN A 143 -11.00 -2.46 7.34
C GLN A 143 -12.14 -2.20 6.34
N GLU A 144 -12.15 -2.90 5.21
CA GLU A 144 -13.07 -2.61 4.11
C GLU A 144 -14.36 -3.45 4.16
N LEU A 145 -14.27 -4.69 4.66
CA LEU A 145 -15.38 -5.65 4.60
C LEU A 145 -15.76 -6.23 5.98
N GLY A 146 -15.06 -5.88 7.05
CA GLY A 146 -15.32 -6.40 8.39
C GLY A 146 -14.97 -7.90 8.56
N ILE A 147 -14.20 -8.48 7.64
CA ILE A 147 -13.76 -9.87 7.72
C ILE A 147 -12.59 -9.97 8.70
N ASN A 148 -12.77 -10.72 9.78
CA ASN A 148 -11.72 -10.85 10.79
C ASN A 148 -10.52 -11.64 10.26
N PRO A 149 -9.28 -11.28 10.64
CA PRO A 149 -8.06 -11.99 10.22
C PRO A 149 -8.07 -13.50 10.50
N GLU A 150 -8.73 -13.93 11.56
CA GLU A 150 -8.86 -15.34 11.95
C GLU A 150 -9.71 -16.18 10.96
N GLN A 151 -10.50 -15.53 10.11
CA GLN A 151 -11.36 -16.18 9.12
C GLN A 151 -10.63 -16.44 7.79
N VAL A 152 -9.45 -15.83 7.61
CA VAL A 152 -8.63 -15.93 6.38
C VAL A 152 -7.19 -16.26 6.76
N PRO A 153 -6.64 -17.42 6.32
CA PRO A 153 -5.30 -17.88 6.68
C PRO A 153 -4.17 -17.09 6.00
#